data_f84b46ee89631c14022a865c47de0e61
#
_entry.id   f84b46ee89631c14022a865c47de0e61
#
_cell.length_a   1.000
_cell.length_b   1.000
_cell.length_c   1.000
_cell.angle_alpha   90.00
_cell.angle_beta   90.00
_cell.angle_gamma   90.00
#
_symmetry.space_group_name_H-M   'P 1'
#
loop_
_entity.id
_entity.type
_entity.pdbx_description
1 polymer ?
#
loop_
_entity_poly.entity_id
_entity_poly.type
_entity_poly.pdbx_seq_one_letter_code
_entity_poly.pdbx_strand_id
1 'polypeptide(L)'
;RVAPIKAITDMDVVNSQTSTSGSQAVEVFTVSGGTTVPFLYPGCVSDLKMRKQDSNQTSYFTRLMVTEVTHEVDTLGHYTGHFEAIASDTGYMPKPDFVVPIAQPQIATVISNTDPESQGRVTVKFDWQQSDTTNFIRMMSPDAGGTDQITQNRGYVAIPEVGDQVMVGFVHNHPDRPFVMGGIFHGGTGLGGGVNNHLKSIQTRSGIKVLMNDAEGSVNIIDPSGNTYFMDGKGNITVTAPKDMNFNAGNNINMSAGKDITSIAGSNIHATASVNIVSSAGANMIDTAGRDLLQTATGNIHESSDKRTEISENERNIQSKKSDSYAEKVTMVSTKENMILQSEKTVKSQSGEQGNSH
;
A
#
# COMPACT_ATOMS: atom_id res chain seq x y z
N ARG A 1 -11.25 -34.09 -8.98
CA ARG A 1 -12.12 -33.88 -10.13
C ARG A 1 -12.61 -32.44 -10.13
N VAL A 2 -12.43 -31.70 -11.21
CA VAL A 2 -12.91 -30.31 -11.32
C VAL A 2 -14.37 -30.36 -11.77
N ALA A 3 -15.27 -29.76 -10.99
CA ALA A 3 -16.66 -29.63 -11.39
C ALA A 3 -16.75 -28.74 -12.64
N PRO A 4 -17.64 -29.06 -13.60
CA PRO A 4 -17.79 -28.28 -14.83
C PRO A 4 -18.35 -26.86 -14.59
N ILE A 5 -18.95 -26.63 -13.44
CA ILE A 5 -19.45 -25.33 -13.00
C ILE A 5 -18.81 -24.95 -11.64
N LYS A 6 -18.86 -23.68 -11.29
CA LYS A 6 -18.41 -23.21 -9.98
C LYS A 6 -19.36 -23.76 -8.90
N ALA A 7 -18.86 -24.65 -8.04
CA ALA A 7 -19.59 -25.08 -6.86
C ALA A 7 -19.57 -23.95 -5.81
N ILE A 8 -20.74 -23.61 -5.27
CA ILE A 8 -20.90 -22.60 -4.21
C ILE A 8 -20.99 -23.27 -2.86
N THR A 9 -21.60 -24.47 -2.83
CA THR A 9 -21.82 -25.25 -1.62
C THR A 9 -21.29 -26.68 -1.77
N ASP A 10 -21.08 -27.38 -0.66
CA ASP A 10 -20.72 -28.81 -0.66
C ASP A 10 -21.79 -29.67 -1.36
N MET A 11 -23.04 -29.23 -1.25
CA MET A 11 -24.17 -29.91 -1.90
C MET A 11 -24.04 -29.88 -3.43
N ASP A 12 -23.54 -28.79 -4.01
CA ASP A 12 -23.31 -28.68 -5.46
C ASP A 12 -22.30 -29.72 -5.95
N VAL A 13 -21.26 -29.97 -5.12
CA VAL A 13 -20.26 -31.01 -5.43
C VAL A 13 -20.88 -32.40 -5.39
N VAL A 14 -21.66 -32.72 -4.36
CA VAL A 14 -22.35 -34.00 -4.20
C VAL A 14 -23.32 -34.22 -5.35
N ASN A 15 -24.15 -33.23 -5.67
CA ASN A 15 -25.12 -33.31 -6.76
C ASN A 15 -24.42 -33.51 -8.11
N SER A 16 -23.33 -32.80 -8.37
CA SER A 16 -22.53 -32.97 -9.59
C SER A 16 -21.91 -34.37 -9.70
N GLN A 17 -21.43 -34.95 -8.61
CA GLN A 17 -20.90 -36.31 -8.60
C GLN A 17 -21.98 -37.34 -8.82
N THR A 18 -23.10 -37.23 -8.12
CA THR A 18 -24.24 -38.15 -8.23
C THR A 18 -24.82 -38.12 -9.63
N SER A 19 -25.07 -36.95 -10.19
CA SER A 19 -25.54 -36.77 -11.56
C SER A 19 -24.58 -37.36 -12.59
N THR A 20 -23.27 -37.14 -12.44
CA THR A 20 -22.26 -37.69 -13.35
C THR A 20 -22.22 -39.22 -13.28
N SER A 21 -22.30 -39.81 -12.08
CA SER A 21 -22.29 -41.26 -11.90
C SER A 21 -23.57 -41.86 -12.45
N GLY A 22 -24.74 -41.24 -12.23
CA GLY A 22 -26.01 -41.64 -12.77
C GLY A 22 -26.04 -41.63 -14.31
N SER A 23 -25.53 -40.53 -14.92
CA SER A 23 -25.41 -40.43 -16.38
C SER A 23 -24.52 -41.52 -16.98
N GLN A 24 -23.40 -41.85 -16.33
CA GLN A 24 -22.53 -42.95 -16.78
C GLN A 24 -23.20 -44.31 -16.66
N ALA A 25 -24.02 -44.52 -15.63
CA ALA A 25 -24.78 -45.76 -15.47
C ALA A 25 -25.84 -45.92 -16.57
N VAL A 26 -26.47 -44.85 -16.99
CA VAL A 26 -27.47 -44.86 -18.07
C VAL A 26 -26.85 -45.20 -19.43
N GLU A 27 -25.62 -44.79 -19.69
CA GLU A 27 -24.88 -45.07 -20.94
C GLU A 27 -24.56 -46.57 -21.11
N VAL A 28 -24.65 -47.38 -20.05
CA VAL A 28 -24.42 -48.84 -20.13
C VAL A 28 -25.51 -49.55 -20.92
N PHE A 29 -26.74 -49.02 -20.93
CA PHE A 29 -27.84 -49.60 -21.68
C PHE A 29 -28.54 -48.52 -22.51
N THR A 30 -28.19 -48.46 -23.78
CA THR A 30 -28.83 -47.60 -24.79
C THR A 30 -29.39 -48.45 -25.93
N VAL A 31 -30.46 -48.02 -26.51
CA VAL A 31 -31.09 -48.64 -27.67
C VAL A 31 -31.18 -47.61 -28.79
N SER A 32 -30.62 -47.92 -29.94
CA SER A 32 -30.79 -47.13 -31.14
C SER A 32 -31.53 -47.91 -32.22
N GLY A 33 -32.29 -47.21 -33.06
CA GLY A 33 -33.03 -47.84 -34.11
C GLY A 33 -33.63 -46.90 -35.14
N GLY A 34 -34.11 -47.47 -36.23
CA GLY A 34 -34.90 -46.74 -37.22
C GLY A 34 -36.35 -46.67 -36.82
N THR A 35 -37.02 -45.58 -37.19
CA THR A 35 -38.47 -45.36 -37.01
C THR A 35 -39.12 -44.85 -38.27
N THR A 36 -40.34 -45.26 -38.47
CA THR A 36 -41.24 -44.75 -39.50
C THR A 36 -42.30 -43.80 -38.92
N VAL A 37 -42.23 -43.53 -37.61
CA VAL A 37 -43.17 -42.67 -36.89
C VAL A 37 -42.70 -41.22 -36.93
N PRO A 38 -43.35 -40.33 -37.69
CA PRO A 38 -42.85 -38.95 -37.92
C PRO A 38 -43.10 -38.02 -36.74
N PHE A 39 -43.79 -38.43 -35.71
CA PHE A 39 -44.08 -37.65 -34.50
C PHE A 39 -43.42 -38.22 -33.25
N LEU A 40 -42.35 -39.01 -33.37
CA LEU A 40 -41.52 -39.41 -32.28
C LEU A 40 -40.64 -38.22 -31.84
N TYR A 41 -40.54 -37.94 -30.55
CA TYR A 41 -39.75 -36.84 -30.01
C TYR A 41 -39.04 -37.25 -28.70
N PRO A 42 -38.00 -36.58 -28.28
CA PRO A 42 -37.35 -36.83 -27.00
C PRO A 42 -38.34 -36.72 -25.84
N GLY A 43 -38.30 -37.71 -24.93
CA GLY A 43 -39.28 -37.86 -23.84
C GLY A 43 -40.43 -38.81 -24.12
N CYS A 44 -40.63 -39.26 -25.37
CA CYS A 44 -41.59 -40.33 -25.67
C CYS A 44 -41.18 -41.62 -24.96
N VAL A 45 -42.15 -42.30 -24.35
CA VAL A 45 -41.94 -43.57 -23.65
C VAL A 45 -42.65 -44.66 -24.39
N SER A 46 -41.98 -45.80 -24.62
CA SER A 46 -42.53 -46.95 -25.33
C SER A 46 -42.02 -48.26 -24.73
N ASP A 47 -42.84 -49.26 -24.76
CA ASP A 47 -42.44 -50.61 -24.34
C ASP A 47 -41.66 -51.34 -25.45
N LEU A 48 -40.43 -51.79 -25.12
CA LEU A 48 -39.62 -52.62 -26.01
C LEU A 48 -40.00 -54.10 -25.79
N LYS A 49 -40.41 -54.73 -26.89
CA LYS A 49 -40.71 -56.18 -26.93
C LYS A 49 -39.67 -56.88 -27.79
N MET A 50 -39.12 -57.94 -27.29
CA MET A 50 -38.12 -58.76 -28.01
C MET A 50 -38.71 -60.07 -28.42
N ARG A 51 -38.36 -60.59 -29.61
CA ARG A 51 -38.73 -61.88 -30.09
C ARG A 51 -37.85 -62.95 -29.41
N LYS A 52 -38.49 -63.99 -28.84
CA LYS A 52 -37.76 -65.11 -28.28
C LYS A 52 -37.16 -65.95 -29.39
N GLN A 53 -35.92 -66.40 -29.20
CA GLN A 53 -35.18 -67.18 -30.18
C GLN A 53 -35.86 -68.50 -30.59
N ASP A 54 -36.52 -69.18 -29.61
CA ASP A 54 -37.07 -70.53 -29.80
C ASP A 54 -38.57 -70.51 -30.07
N SER A 55 -39.21 -69.41 -30.17
CA SER A 55 -40.63 -69.29 -30.44
C SER A 55 -40.93 -67.99 -31.19
N ASN A 56 -41.99 -68.06 -32.02
CA ASN A 56 -42.43 -66.89 -32.78
C ASN A 56 -43.18 -65.87 -31.91
N GLN A 57 -43.01 -65.93 -30.56
CA GLN A 57 -43.65 -65.06 -29.58
C GLN A 57 -42.74 -63.89 -29.21
N THR A 58 -43.30 -62.70 -29.12
CA THR A 58 -42.65 -61.53 -28.55
C THR A 58 -42.93 -61.45 -27.05
N SER A 59 -41.94 -61.10 -26.27
CA SER A 59 -42.07 -60.82 -24.82
C SER A 59 -41.64 -59.42 -24.53
N TYR A 60 -42.23 -58.79 -23.51
CA TYR A 60 -41.79 -57.55 -22.95
C TYR A 60 -40.32 -57.65 -22.46
N PHE A 61 -39.48 -56.68 -22.81
CA PHE A 61 -38.11 -56.63 -22.39
C PHE A 61 -37.90 -55.51 -21.40
N THR A 62 -38.21 -54.29 -21.79
CA THR A 62 -38.06 -53.11 -20.95
C THR A 62 -38.89 -51.93 -21.50
N ARG A 63 -39.04 -50.88 -20.68
CA ARG A 63 -39.65 -49.64 -21.10
C ARG A 63 -38.54 -48.65 -21.45
N LEU A 64 -38.62 -48.05 -22.64
CA LEU A 64 -37.65 -47.11 -23.17
C LEU A 64 -38.21 -45.71 -23.13
N MET A 65 -37.33 -44.74 -22.86
CA MET A 65 -37.57 -43.32 -23.09
C MET A 65 -36.62 -42.82 -24.17
N VAL A 66 -37.17 -42.23 -25.18
CA VAL A 66 -36.41 -41.64 -26.30
C VAL A 66 -35.66 -40.41 -25.81
N THR A 67 -34.37 -40.34 -26.09
CA THR A 67 -33.48 -39.22 -25.70
C THR A 67 -33.10 -38.34 -26.89
N GLU A 68 -32.99 -38.93 -28.09
CA GLU A 68 -32.64 -38.24 -29.30
C GLU A 68 -33.42 -38.81 -30.49
N VAL A 69 -33.81 -37.95 -31.44
CA VAL A 69 -34.44 -38.35 -32.69
C VAL A 69 -33.94 -37.48 -33.83
N THR A 70 -33.57 -38.12 -34.93
CA THR A 70 -33.29 -37.47 -36.20
C THR A 70 -34.39 -37.79 -37.22
N HIS A 71 -35.03 -36.78 -37.78
CA HIS A 71 -36.06 -36.93 -38.79
C HIS A 71 -35.50 -36.48 -40.14
N GLU A 72 -35.56 -37.34 -41.12
CA GLU A 72 -35.16 -37.06 -42.50
C GLU A 72 -36.33 -37.27 -43.45
N VAL A 73 -36.52 -36.30 -44.36
CA VAL A 73 -37.52 -36.40 -45.41
C VAL A 73 -36.82 -36.08 -46.72
N ASP A 74 -36.88 -36.99 -47.68
CA ASP A 74 -36.29 -36.78 -49.01
C ASP A 74 -37.17 -35.88 -49.89
N THR A 75 -36.64 -35.51 -51.05
CA THR A 75 -37.36 -34.67 -52.05
C THR A 75 -38.58 -35.32 -52.64
N LEU A 76 -38.73 -36.63 -52.47
CA LEU A 76 -39.88 -37.41 -52.94
C LEU A 76 -40.93 -37.63 -51.83
N GLY A 77 -40.67 -37.10 -50.61
CA GLY A 77 -41.56 -37.20 -49.48
C GLY A 77 -41.40 -38.52 -48.67
N HIS A 78 -40.36 -39.29 -48.95
CA HIS A 78 -40.08 -40.47 -48.10
C HIS A 78 -39.49 -40.02 -46.75
N TYR A 79 -40.08 -40.53 -45.70
CA TYR A 79 -39.65 -40.24 -44.34
C TYR A 79 -38.80 -41.40 -43.80
N THR A 80 -37.68 -41.05 -43.17
CA THR A 80 -36.84 -41.95 -42.40
C THR A 80 -36.49 -41.27 -41.08
N GLY A 81 -36.66 -41.98 -39.98
CA GLY A 81 -36.26 -41.48 -38.65
C GLY A 81 -35.29 -42.43 -37.99
N HIS A 82 -34.37 -41.85 -37.20
CA HIS A 82 -33.49 -42.59 -36.31
C HIS A 82 -33.69 -42.09 -34.90
N PHE A 83 -33.68 -42.99 -33.92
CA PHE A 83 -33.79 -42.60 -32.52
C PHE A 83 -32.75 -43.28 -31.65
N GLU A 84 -32.43 -42.63 -30.53
CA GLU A 84 -31.74 -43.20 -29.38
C GLU A 84 -32.64 -43.14 -28.16
N ALA A 85 -32.57 -44.19 -27.34
CA ALA A 85 -33.41 -44.33 -26.17
C ALA A 85 -32.66 -45.04 -25.04
N ILE A 86 -33.06 -44.77 -23.82
CA ILE A 86 -32.57 -45.35 -22.57
C ILE A 86 -33.71 -46.08 -21.86
N ALA A 87 -33.38 -46.87 -20.81
CA ALA A 87 -34.42 -47.40 -19.94
C ALA A 87 -35.13 -46.25 -19.19
N SER A 88 -36.47 -46.23 -19.22
CA SER A 88 -37.26 -45.09 -18.69
C SER A 88 -37.16 -44.88 -17.19
N ASP A 89 -36.82 -45.94 -16.43
CA ASP A 89 -36.90 -45.97 -14.97
C ASP A 89 -35.55 -45.70 -14.28
N THR A 90 -34.54 -45.25 -15.03
CA THR A 90 -33.17 -44.99 -14.51
C THR A 90 -33.07 -43.78 -13.59
N GLY A 91 -34.01 -42.82 -13.70
CA GLY A 91 -33.99 -41.58 -12.94
C GLY A 91 -32.89 -40.59 -13.35
N TYR A 92 -32.05 -40.91 -14.33
CA TYR A 92 -30.97 -40.08 -14.85
C TYR A 92 -31.06 -39.99 -16.38
N MET A 93 -30.52 -38.92 -16.91
CA MET A 93 -30.36 -38.70 -18.35
C MET A 93 -28.92 -39.01 -18.77
N PRO A 94 -28.68 -39.40 -20.04
CA PRO A 94 -27.33 -39.46 -20.60
C PRO A 94 -26.57 -38.14 -20.40
N LYS A 95 -25.27 -38.25 -20.34
CA LYS A 95 -24.44 -37.03 -20.25
C LYS A 95 -24.65 -36.17 -21.50
N PRO A 96 -25.03 -34.89 -21.34
CA PRO A 96 -25.18 -34.03 -22.50
C PRO A 96 -23.83 -33.89 -23.22
N ASP A 97 -23.86 -33.97 -24.54
CA ASP A 97 -22.68 -33.66 -25.37
C ASP A 97 -22.52 -32.16 -25.45
N PHE A 98 -21.61 -31.61 -24.65
CA PHE A 98 -21.26 -30.19 -24.69
C PHE A 98 -19.76 -29.98 -24.56
N VAL A 99 -19.25 -29.02 -25.28
CA VAL A 99 -17.87 -28.60 -25.15
C VAL A 99 -17.77 -27.63 -23.96
N VAL A 100 -16.93 -27.98 -22.99
CA VAL A 100 -16.66 -27.06 -21.87
C VAL A 100 -16.05 -25.77 -22.44
N PRO A 101 -16.67 -24.61 -22.21
CA PRO A 101 -16.13 -23.36 -22.74
C PRO A 101 -14.78 -23.06 -22.12
N ILE A 102 -13.82 -22.63 -22.96
CA ILE A 102 -12.48 -22.24 -22.56
C ILE A 102 -12.36 -20.72 -22.69
N ALA A 103 -12.10 -20.06 -21.56
CA ALA A 103 -11.89 -18.63 -21.55
C ALA A 103 -10.40 -18.31 -21.66
N GLN A 104 -10.05 -17.43 -22.61
CA GLN A 104 -8.72 -16.85 -22.75
C GLN A 104 -8.62 -15.56 -21.93
N PRO A 105 -7.40 -15.13 -21.51
CA PRO A 105 -7.22 -13.84 -20.85
C PRO A 105 -7.77 -12.68 -21.70
N GLN A 106 -8.44 -11.73 -21.07
CA GLN A 106 -9.11 -10.60 -21.72
C GLN A 106 -8.87 -9.29 -20.98
N ILE A 107 -8.91 -8.21 -21.70
CA ILE A 107 -8.89 -6.87 -21.14
C ILE A 107 -10.28 -6.52 -20.60
N ALA A 108 -10.31 -5.84 -19.46
CA ALA A 108 -11.53 -5.33 -18.85
C ALA A 108 -11.25 -4.00 -18.15
N THR A 109 -12.30 -3.22 -17.91
CA THR A 109 -12.22 -1.96 -17.17
C THR A 109 -12.76 -2.16 -15.74
N VAL A 110 -12.08 -1.61 -14.77
CA VAL A 110 -12.51 -1.62 -13.34
C VAL A 110 -13.71 -0.70 -13.18
N ILE A 111 -14.80 -1.23 -12.64
CA ILE A 111 -16.03 -0.48 -12.39
C ILE A 111 -16.19 -0.14 -10.91
N SER A 112 -15.76 -1.03 -10.01
CA SER A 112 -15.76 -0.77 -8.56
C SER A 112 -14.57 -1.46 -7.90
N ASN A 113 -13.94 -0.75 -6.98
CA ASN A 113 -12.91 -1.26 -6.08
C ASN A 113 -13.33 -1.17 -4.60
N THR A 114 -14.58 -0.85 -4.34
CA THR A 114 -15.14 -0.80 -2.99
C THR A 114 -15.75 -2.15 -2.64
N ASP A 115 -14.89 -3.08 -2.22
CA ASP A 115 -15.28 -4.43 -1.83
C ASP A 115 -16.00 -4.43 -0.48
N PRO A 116 -17.27 -4.86 -0.39
CA PRO A 116 -18.02 -4.88 0.87
C PRO A 116 -17.45 -5.83 1.93
N GLU A 117 -16.65 -6.82 1.52
CA GLU A 117 -15.97 -7.75 2.44
C GLU A 117 -14.53 -7.31 2.76
N SER A 118 -14.08 -6.17 2.23
CA SER A 118 -12.73 -5.61 2.45
C SER A 118 -11.58 -6.58 2.11
N GLN A 119 -11.78 -7.43 1.11
CA GLN A 119 -10.79 -8.42 0.64
C GLN A 119 -9.92 -7.93 -0.53
N GLY A 120 -10.08 -6.66 -0.94
CA GLY A 120 -9.34 -6.06 -2.06
C GLY A 120 -9.77 -6.59 -3.43
N ARG A 121 -11.01 -7.09 -3.55
CA ARG A 121 -11.60 -7.54 -4.80
C ARG A 121 -12.14 -6.34 -5.59
N VAL A 122 -12.28 -6.52 -6.90
CA VAL A 122 -12.82 -5.52 -7.80
C VAL A 122 -13.94 -6.09 -8.66
N THR A 123 -14.86 -5.24 -9.13
CA THR A 123 -15.75 -5.58 -10.23
C THR A 123 -15.20 -5.01 -11.52
N VAL A 124 -15.27 -5.77 -12.59
CA VAL A 124 -14.80 -5.34 -13.91
C VAL A 124 -15.88 -5.52 -14.97
N LYS A 125 -15.76 -4.76 -16.05
CA LYS A 125 -16.59 -4.86 -17.23
C LYS A 125 -15.70 -5.20 -18.43
N PHE A 126 -15.98 -6.31 -19.09
CA PHE A 126 -15.34 -6.67 -20.36
C PHE A 126 -15.90 -5.81 -21.49
N ASP A 127 -15.13 -5.59 -22.54
CA ASP A 127 -15.53 -4.74 -23.67
C ASP A 127 -16.77 -5.26 -24.42
N TRP A 128 -17.01 -6.57 -24.40
CA TRP A 128 -18.17 -7.19 -25.01
C TRP A 128 -19.45 -7.13 -24.15
N GLN A 129 -19.35 -6.80 -22.86
CA GLN A 129 -20.52 -6.64 -21.99
C GLN A 129 -21.21 -5.30 -22.24
N GLN A 130 -22.52 -5.31 -22.42
CA GLN A 130 -23.29 -4.07 -22.67
C GLN A 130 -23.66 -3.36 -21.37
N SER A 131 -24.33 -4.03 -20.44
CA SER A 131 -24.86 -3.45 -19.21
C SER A 131 -24.32 -4.09 -17.92
N ASP A 132 -23.89 -5.35 -17.99
CA ASP A 132 -23.52 -6.12 -16.83
C ASP A 132 -22.05 -5.96 -16.46
N THR A 133 -21.72 -6.27 -15.20
CA THR A 133 -20.35 -6.34 -14.69
C THR A 133 -20.13 -7.70 -14.04
N THR A 134 -18.88 -8.04 -13.76
CA THR A 134 -18.60 -9.23 -12.95
C THR A 134 -19.07 -9.01 -11.51
N ASN A 135 -19.25 -10.10 -10.76
CA ASN A 135 -19.20 -10.05 -9.29
C ASN A 135 -17.80 -9.58 -8.86
N PHE A 136 -17.63 -9.32 -7.54
CA PHE A 136 -16.31 -9.03 -6.99
C PHE A 136 -15.36 -10.20 -7.21
N ILE A 137 -14.31 -9.98 -7.99
CA ILE A 137 -13.29 -10.95 -8.35
C ILE A 137 -11.95 -10.63 -7.67
N ARG A 138 -11.16 -11.64 -7.37
CA ARG A 138 -9.86 -11.49 -6.72
C ARG A 138 -8.86 -10.80 -7.62
N MET A 139 -7.93 -10.08 -7.01
CA MET A 139 -6.78 -9.52 -7.69
C MET A 139 -5.51 -10.31 -7.34
N MET A 140 -4.63 -10.53 -8.31
CA MET A 140 -3.30 -11.05 -8.11
C MET A 140 -2.37 -9.93 -7.61
N SER A 141 -1.51 -10.25 -6.65
CA SER A 141 -0.47 -9.37 -6.15
C SER A 141 0.89 -10.09 -6.21
N PRO A 142 2.01 -9.39 -6.36
CA PRO A 142 3.34 -9.99 -6.27
C PRO A 142 3.61 -10.71 -4.95
N ASP A 143 3.08 -10.19 -3.85
CA ASP A 143 3.08 -10.82 -2.53
C ASP A 143 1.81 -10.43 -1.78
N ALA A 144 1.12 -11.42 -1.22
CA ALA A 144 -0.12 -11.22 -0.48
C ALA A 144 -0.29 -12.29 0.58
N GLY A 145 -0.57 -11.90 1.81
CA GLY A 145 -0.79 -12.86 2.87
C GLY A 145 -0.93 -12.27 4.26
N GLY A 146 -0.79 -13.12 5.23
CA GLY A 146 -0.73 -12.81 6.66
C GLY A 146 0.28 -13.70 7.36
N THR A 147 0.60 -13.36 8.59
CA THR A 147 1.39 -14.15 9.54
C THR A 147 0.73 -14.06 10.90
N ASP A 148 1.21 -14.82 11.88
CA ASP A 148 0.72 -14.74 13.27
C ASP A 148 0.90 -13.33 13.87
N GLN A 149 1.89 -12.57 13.41
CA GLN A 149 2.18 -11.21 13.88
C GLN A 149 1.45 -10.13 13.07
N ILE A 150 1.33 -10.33 11.75
CA ILE A 150 0.66 -9.42 10.82
C ILE A 150 -0.45 -10.21 10.14
N THR A 151 -1.65 -10.18 10.71
CA THR A 151 -2.77 -11.04 10.30
C THR A 151 -3.35 -10.68 8.95
N GLN A 152 -3.21 -9.42 8.49
CA GLN A 152 -3.80 -8.90 7.25
C GLN A 152 -2.83 -7.99 6.51
N ASN A 153 -3.00 -7.92 5.18
CA ASN A 153 -2.29 -7.00 4.29
C ASN A 153 -0.74 -7.09 4.33
N ARG A 154 -0.19 -8.26 4.70
CA ARG A 154 1.23 -8.49 4.50
C ARG A 154 1.52 -8.60 3.00
N GLY A 155 2.51 -7.89 2.54
CA GLY A 155 2.94 -7.87 1.14
C GLY A 155 2.62 -6.56 0.42
N TYR A 156 2.25 -6.63 -0.84
CA TYR A 156 2.03 -5.48 -1.71
C TYR A 156 0.53 -5.24 -1.94
N VAL A 157 0.02 -4.16 -1.41
CA VAL A 157 -1.40 -3.76 -1.55
C VAL A 157 -1.50 -2.58 -2.52
N ALA A 158 -1.93 -2.87 -3.74
CA ALA A 158 -2.21 -1.86 -4.76
C ALA A 158 -3.42 -2.34 -5.59
N ILE A 159 -4.60 -1.91 -5.21
CA ILE A 159 -5.84 -2.23 -5.90
C ILE A 159 -6.04 -1.22 -7.03
N PRO A 160 -6.38 -1.65 -8.26
CA PRO A 160 -6.64 -0.74 -9.36
C PRO A 160 -7.75 0.26 -9.05
N GLU A 161 -7.65 1.45 -9.60
CA GLU A 161 -8.68 2.47 -9.45
C GLU A 161 -9.81 2.25 -10.46
N VAL A 162 -10.97 2.84 -10.16
CA VAL A 162 -12.11 2.81 -11.08
C VAL A 162 -11.74 3.51 -12.38
N GLY A 163 -12.00 2.85 -13.51
CA GLY A 163 -11.61 3.31 -14.84
C GLY A 163 -10.29 2.72 -15.36
N ASP A 164 -9.48 2.08 -14.50
CA ASP A 164 -8.25 1.44 -14.95
C ASP A 164 -8.53 0.22 -15.83
N GLN A 165 -7.70 0.03 -16.85
CA GLN A 165 -7.67 -1.20 -17.62
C GLN A 165 -6.86 -2.29 -16.93
N VAL A 166 -7.41 -3.49 -16.90
CA VAL A 166 -6.78 -4.66 -16.27
C VAL A 166 -6.83 -5.87 -17.19
N MET A 167 -5.84 -6.74 -17.07
CA MET A 167 -5.88 -8.06 -17.67
C MET A 167 -6.58 -9.02 -16.72
N VAL A 168 -7.59 -9.73 -17.21
CA VAL A 168 -8.35 -10.75 -16.48
C VAL A 168 -8.00 -12.12 -17.01
N GLY A 169 -7.51 -12.97 -16.15
CA GLY A 169 -7.29 -14.40 -16.41
C GLY A 169 -8.41 -15.25 -15.82
N PHE A 170 -8.36 -16.55 -16.10
CA PHE A 170 -9.38 -17.51 -15.67
C PHE A 170 -8.72 -18.75 -15.09
N VAL A 171 -9.07 -19.12 -13.84
CA VAL A 171 -8.53 -20.31 -13.19
C VAL A 171 -8.97 -21.56 -13.97
N HIS A 172 -8.01 -22.37 -14.38
CA HIS A 172 -8.21 -23.52 -15.27
C HIS A 172 -8.92 -23.19 -16.60
N ASN A 173 -8.77 -21.96 -17.08
CA ASN A 173 -9.44 -21.44 -18.28
C ASN A 173 -10.98 -21.52 -18.20
N HIS A 174 -11.55 -21.58 -17.00
CA HIS A 174 -12.99 -21.67 -16.79
C HIS A 174 -13.63 -20.28 -16.71
N PRO A 175 -14.62 -19.94 -17.55
CA PRO A 175 -15.20 -18.59 -17.61
C PRO A 175 -15.78 -18.09 -16.29
N ASP A 176 -16.28 -18.97 -15.44
CA ASP A 176 -16.85 -18.60 -14.12
C ASP A 176 -15.81 -18.37 -13.03
N ARG A 177 -14.52 -18.45 -13.35
CA ARG A 177 -13.43 -18.29 -12.39
C ARG A 177 -12.45 -17.18 -12.78
N PRO A 178 -12.94 -15.96 -13.05
CA PRO A 178 -12.10 -14.82 -13.39
C PRO A 178 -11.29 -14.34 -12.19
N PHE A 179 -10.10 -13.80 -12.47
CA PHE A 179 -9.28 -13.06 -11.52
C PHE A 179 -8.48 -12.00 -12.26
N VAL A 180 -8.21 -10.85 -11.62
CA VAL A 180 -7.39 -9.79 -12.20
C VAL A 180 -5.92 -10.16 -12.07
N MET A 181 -5.19 -10.16 -13.18
CA MET A 181 -3.76 -10.44 -13.24
C MET A 181 -2.92 -9.20 -12.95
N GLY A 182 -3.41 -8.01 -13.30
CA GLY A 182 -2.72 -6.75 -13.11
C GLY A 182 -3.28 -5.64 -13.99
N GLY A 183 -2.83 -4.41 -13.76
CA GLY A 183 -3.14 -3.24 -14.56
C GLY A 183 -2.39 -3.23 -15.90
N ILE A 184 -2.98 -2.62 -16.89
CA ILE A 184 -2.40 -2.42 -18.22
C ILE A 184 -2.41 -0.92 -18.52
N PHE A 185 -1.24 -0.37 -18.83
CA PHE A 185 -1.17 0.98 -19.37
C PHE A 185 -1.68 1.01 -20.80
N HIS A 186 -2.42 2.04 -21.14
CA HIS A 186 -2.89 2.33 -22.50
C HIS A 186 -2.52 3.76 -22.90
N GLY A 187 -2.72 4.12 -24.17
CA GLY A 187 -2.30 5.41 -24.72
C GLY A 187 -2.85 6.66 -24.00
N GLY A 188 -3.93 6.52 -23.22
CA GLY A 188 -4.51 7.62 -22.43
C GLY A 188 -3.91 7.76 -21.02
N THR A 189 -3.27 6.71 -20.47
CA THR A 189 -2.80 6.69 -19.08
C THR A 189 -1.32 6.38 -18.94
N GLY A 190 -0.69 5.76 -19.93
CA GLY A 190 0.70 5.33 -19.87
C GLY A 190 1.64 6.30 -20.58
N LEU A 191 2.51 6.97 -19.84
CA LEU A 191 3.59 7.80 -20.36
C LEU A 191 4.94 7.06 -20.42
N GLY A 192 4.96 5.80 -19.98
CA GLY A 192 6.18 5.01 -19.86
C GLY A 192 7.17 5.54 -18.81
N GLY A 193 8.38 5.04 -18.85
CA GLY A 193 9.49 5.41 -17.94
C GLY A 193 10.35 6.58 -18.43
N GLY A 194 9.83 7.45 -19.30
CA GLY A 194 10.60 8.54 -19.92
C GLY A 194 11.55 8.03 -21.02
N VAL A 195 12.40 8.93 -21.54
CA VAL A 195 13.40 8.57 -22.54
C VAL A 195 14.35 7.51 -21.97
N ASN A 196 14.60 6.43 -22.71
CA ASN A 196 15.43 5.30 -22.28
C ASN A 196 14.95 4.60 -20.99
N ASN A 197 13.67 4.74 -20.64
CA ASN A 197 13.08 4.08 -19.48
C ASN A 197 13.81 4.37 -18.16
N HIS A 198 14.32 5.59 -17.97
CA HIS A 198 15.10 5.95 -16.78
C HIS A 198 14.24 6.32 -15.56
N LEU A 199 12.93 6.52 -15.71
CA LEU A 199 12.03 6.84 -14.61
C LEU A 199 11.30 5.60 -14.11
N LYS A 200 11.29 5.39 -12.80
CA LYS A 200 10.46 4.41 -12.10
C LYS A 200 9.70 5.13 -10.99
N SER A 201 8.43 4.78 -10.81
CA SER A 201 7.63 5.44 -9.77
C SER A 201 6.53 4.56 -9.21
N ILE A 202 6.18 4.83 -7.96
CA ILE A 202 4.92 4.43 -7.35
C ILE A 202 4.16 5.72 -7.10
N GLN A 203 2.94 5.82 -7.61
CA GLN A 203 2.12 7.03 -7.47
C GLN A 203 0.68 6.64 -7.16
N THR A 204 0.13 7.27 -6.12
CA THR A 204 -1.28 7.09 -5.74
C THR A 204 -2.18 8.08 -6.48
N ARG A 205 -3.50 7.84 -6.46
CA ARG A 205 -4.47 8.74 -7.10
C ARG A 205 -4.48 10.15 -6.49
N SER A 206 -4.07 10.31 -5.22
CA SER A 206 -3.97 11.63 -4.55
C SER A 206 -2.70 12.38 -4.91
N GLY A 207 -1.76 11.76 -5.64
CA GLY A 207 -0.50 12.38 -6.04
C GLY A 207 0.67 12.15 -5.09
N ILE A 208 0.53 11.30 -4.06
CA ILE A 208 1.69 10.83 -3.28
C ILE A 208 2.57 10.02 -4.21
N LYS A 209 3.86 10.33 -4.25
CA LYS A 209 4.76 9.75 -5.24
C LYS A 209 6.12 9.39 -4.65
N VAL A 210 6.62 8.21 -5.01
CA VAL A 210 8.03 7.83 -4.89
C VAL A 210 8.58 7.73 -6.32
N LEU A 211 9.52 8.59 -6.67
CA LEU A 211 10.14 8.66 -7.99
C LEU A 211 11.62 8.31 -7.89
N MET A 212 12.07 7.40 -8.73
CA MET A 212 13.47 7.05 -8.92
C MET A 212 13.87 7.41 -10.35
N ASN A 213 15.00 8.11 -10.50
CA ASN A 213 15.52 8.55 -11.79
C ASN A 213 16.93 7.98 -12.01
N ASP A 214 17.05 6.97 -12.83
CA ASP A 214 18.33 6.29 -13.13
C ASP A 214 19.32 7.22 -13.87
N ALA A 215 18.82 8.20 -14.65
CA ALA A 215 19.69 9.12 -15.39
C ALA A 215 20.44 10.10 -14.47
N GLU A 216 19.84 10.44 -13.34
CA GLU A 216 20.42 11.37 -12.34
C GLU A 216 20.91 10.63 -11.09
N GLY A 217 20.53 9.35 -10.92
CA GLY A 217 20.75 8.60 -9.68
C GLY A 217 19.92 9.14 -8.51
N SER A 218 18.82 9.87 -8.80
CA SER A 218 18.05 10.60 -7.80
C SER A 218 16.83 9.79 -7.31
N VAL A 219 16.45 10.06 -6.06
CA VAL A 219 15.18 9.55 -5.47
C VAL A 219 14.42 10.73 -4.88
N ASN A 220 13.12 10.80 -5.15
CA ASN A 220 12.25 11.83 -4.64
C ASN A 220 10.95 11.24 -4.07
N ILE A 221 10.66 11.54 -2.81
CA ILE A 221 9.40 11.20 -2.15
C ILE A 221 8.64 12.52 -1.94
N ILE A 222 7.43 12.58 -2.46
CA ILE A 222 6.64 13.83 -2.50
C ILE A 222 5.22 13.52 -2.05
N ASP A 223 4.61 14.43 -1.33
CA ASP A 223 3.17 14.47 -1.11
C ASP A 223 2.52 15.72 -1.75
N PRO A 224 1.21 15.75 -1.95
CA PRO A 224 0.51 16.89 -2.56
C PRO A 224 0.59 18.19 -1.73
N SER A 225 0.96 18.15 -0.46
CA SER A 225 1.12 19.33 0.38
C SER A 225 2.45 20.04 0.17
N GLY A 226 3.37 19.42 -0.57
CA GLY A 226 4.70 19.94 -0.86
C GLY A 226 5.80 19.48 0.10
N ASN A 227 5.51 18.50 0.98
CA ASN A 227 6.57 17.83 1.71
C ASN A 227 7.43 17.02 0.74
N THR A 228 8.75 17.11 0.87
CA THR A 228 9.68 16.39 0.02
C THR A 228 10.82 15.77 0.83
N TYR A 229 11.24 14.58 0.39
CA TYR A 229 12.51 13.96 0.76
C TYR A 229 13.25 13.64 -0.53
N PHE A 230 14.33 14.41 -0.79
CA PHE A 230 15.04 14.35 -2.06
C PHE A 230 16.50 13.97 -1.86
N MET A 231 16.94 12.92 -2.53
CA MET A 231 18.33 12.51 -2.70
C MET A 231 18.75 12.79 -4.15
N ASP A 232 19.74 13.63 -4.35
CA ASP A 232 20.10 14.19 -5.68
C ASP A 232 21.03 13.31 -6.52
N GLY A 233 21.45 12.14 -6.02
CA GLY A 233 22.42 11.26 -6.68
C GLY A 233 23.87 11.78 -6.66
N LYS A 234 24.13 12.92 -6.01
CA LYS A 234 25.47 13.56 -5.90
C LYS A 234 25.97 13.62 -4.45
N GLY A 235 25.28 12.95 -3.54
CA GLY A 235 25.63 12.86 -2.13
C GLY A 235 24.90 13.86 -1.23
N ASN A 236 23.87 14.57 -1.73
CA ASN A 236 23.09 15.49 -0.93
C ASN A 236 21.68 14.96 -0.66
N ILE A 237 21.17 15.26 0.53
CA ILE A 237 19.80 15.01 0.93
C ILE A 237 19.15 16.33 1.33
N THR A 238 17.98 16.61 0.76
CA THR A 238 17.16 17.77 1.12
C THR A 238 15.81 17.29 1.65
N VAL A 239 15.43 17.78 2.83
CA VAL A 239 14.11 17.51 3.43
C VAL A 239 13.40 18.85 3.57
N THR A 240 12.20 18.95 3.00
CA THR A 240 11.41 20.18 3.02
C THR A 240 10.02 19.89 3.56
N ALA A 241 9.57 20.73 4.50
CA ALA A 241 8.20 20.76 4.98
C ALA A 241 7.67 22.20 4.85
N PRO A 242 6.58 22.47 4.11
CA PRO A 242 6.01 23.81 3.98
C PRO A 242 5.44 24.39 5.28
N LYS A 243 5.19 23.55 6.28
CA LYS A 243 4.69 23.95 7.60
C LYS A 243 5.67 23.53 8.70
N ASP A 244 5.38 22.47 9.38
CA ASP A 244 6.12 22.06 10.57
C ASP A 244 6.95 20.81 10.30
N MET A 245 8.15 20.75 10.88
CA MET A 245 8.99 19.57 10.91
C MET A 245 9.32 19.21 12.35
N ASN A 246 8.95 18.01 12.80
CA ASN A 246 9.14 17.52 14.15
C ASN A 246 10.08 16.33 14.18
N PHE A 247 11.14 16.41 14.99
CA PHE A 247 12.04 15.31 15.28
C PHE A 247 11.82 14.84 16.72
N ASN A 248 11.26 13.66 16.93
CA ASN A 248 11.01 13.10 18.24
C ASN A 248 11.73 11.75 18.38
N ALA A 249 12.55 11.61 19.42
CA ALA A 249 13.23 10.36 19.71
C ALA A 249 12.99 9.96 21.16
N GLY A 250 12.72 8.70 21.42
CA GLY A 250 12.60 8.15 22.78
C GLY A 250 13.92 8.15 23.55
N ASN A 251 15.07 8.15 22.85
CA ASN A 251 16.40 8.21 23.46
C ASN A 251 17.15 9.45 23.00
N ASN A 252 17.85 9.41 21.86
CA ASN A 252 18.79 10.45 21.48
C ASN A 252 18.54 10.94 20.05
N ILE A 253 18.81 12.22 19.81
CA ILE A 253 19.01 12.81 18.49
C ILE A 253 20.46 13.29 18.42
N ASN A 254 21.27 12.67 17.54
CA ASN A 254 22.67 13.03 17.31
C ASN A 254 22.80 13.72 15.94
N MET A 255 23.35 14.93 15.95
CA MET A 255 23.68 15.66 14.73
C MET A 255 25.19 15.88 14.67
N SER A 256 25.83 15.47 13.57
CA SER A 256 27.26 15.61 13.37
C SER A 256 27.54 16.01 11.94
N ALA A 257 28.38 17.02 11.75
CA ALA A 257 28.85 17.48 10.45
C ALA A 257 30.36 17.62 10.43
N GLY A 258 31.01 17.27 9.33
CA GLY A 258 32.44 17.43 9.15
C GLY A 258 32.90 18.90 9.02
N LYS A 259 31.94 19.81 8.73
CA LYS A 259 32.18 21.25 8.68
C LYS A 259 31.24 22.00 9.60
N ASP A 260 30.08 22.38 9.12
CA ASP A 260 29.20 23.31 9.80
C ASP A 260 27.83 22.69 10.12
N ILE A 261 27.26 23.05 11.27
CA ILE A 261 25.85 22.90 11.60
C ILE A 261 25.28 24.30 11.80
N THR A 262 24.35 24.71 10.93
CA THR A 262 23.71 26.02 10.97
C THR A 262 22.27 25.93 11.39
N SER A 263 21.85 26.69 12.41
CA SER A 263 20.45 26.78 12.85
C SER A 263 20.00 28.24 12.73
N ILE A 264 18.96 28.50 11.95
CA ILE A 264 18.39 29.82 11.72
C ILE A 264 16.88 29.77 11.98
N ALA A 265 16.38 30.72 12.75
CA ALA A 265 14.96 30.91 12.98
C ALA A 265 14.57 32.38 12.77
N GLY A 266 13.42 32.62 12.15
CA GLY A 266 12.87 33.96 11.98
C GLY A 266 12.39 34.63 13.29
N SER A 267 12.14 33.82 14.32
CA SER A 267 11.72 34.30 15.65
C SER A 267 12.66 33.80 16.74
N ASN A 268 12.50 32.58 17.20
CA ASN A 268 13.16 32.10 18.41
C ASN A 268 13.90 30.79 18.18
N ILE A 269 15.03 30.60 18.83
CA ILE A 269 15.68 29.30 19.04
C ILE A 269 15.65 29.02 20.53
N HIS A 270 15.02 27.94 20.97
CA HIS A 270 14.96 27.51 22.37
C HIS A 270 15.75 26.23 22.54
N ALA A 271 16.69 26.22 23.50
CA ALA A 271 17.37 25.03 23.95
C ALA A 271 17.10 24.83 25.44
N THR A 272 16.49 23.72 25.82
CA THR A 272 16.14 23.39 27.20
C THR A 272 16.61 21.99 27.56
N ALA A 273 17.26 21.82 28.69
CA ALA A 273 17.61 20.53 29.23
C ALA A 273 17.30 20.49 30.74
N SER A 274 16.85 19.35 31.22
CA SER A 274 16.58 19.16 32.66
C SER A 274 17.86 19.06 33.51
N VAL A 275 19.00 18.74 32.90
CA VAL A 275 20.27 18.58 33.61
C VAL A 275 21.30 19.57 33.11
N ASN A 276 21.83 19.41 31.90
CA ASN A 276 22.93 20.26 31.40
C ASN A 276 22.75 20.68 29.95
N ILE A 277 23.14 21.90 29.64
CA ILE A 277 23.46 22.36 28.30
C ILE A 277 24.96 22.64 28.28
N VAL A 278 25.70 21.96 27.41
CA VAL A 278 27.17 22.14 27.29
C VAL A 278 27.46 22.68 25.91
N SER A 279 28.13 23.84 25.88
CA SER A 279 28.65 24.46 24.64
C SER A 279 30.15 24.56 24.74
N SER A 280 30.88 24.09 23.73
CA SER A 280 32.34 24.10 23.70
C SER A 280 32.80 24.47 22.29
N ALA A 281 33.76 25.38 22.22
CA ALA A 281 34.39 25.80 20.98
C ALA A 281 35.90 25.70 21.10
N GLY A 282 36.59 25.15 20.10
CA GLY A 282 38.06 25.05 20.09
C GLY A 282 38.75 26.38 19.82
N ALA A 283 38.03 27.36 19.28
CA ALA A 283 38.56 28.73 19.01
C ALA A 283 37.71 29.79 19.72
N ASN A 284 36.60 30.18 19.14
CA ASN A 284 35.80 31.30 19.65
C ASN A 284 34.35 30.88 19.93
N MET A 285 33.79 31.39 21.03
CA MET A 285 32.36 31.41 21.29
C MET A 285 31.93 32.89 21.28
N ILE A 286 30.96 33.25 20.45
CA ILE A 286 30.51 34.63 20.28
C ILE A 286 29.01 34.69 20.53
N ASP A 287 28.61 35.40 21.58
CA ASP A 287 27.21 35.69 21.88
C ASP A 287 26.96 37.18 21.59
N THR A 288 26.04 37.48 20.73
CA THR A 288 25.66 38.84 20.35
C THR A 288 24.15 39.03 20.50
N ALA A 289 23.75 40.02 21.27
CA ALA A 289 22.36 40.39 21.44
C ALA A 289 22.11 41.82 21.00
N GLY A 290 21.10 42.09 20.18
CA GLY A 290 20.73 43.44 19.73
C GLY A 290 20.07 44.28 20.83
N ARG A 291 19.63 43.66 21.94
CA ARG A 291 19.07 44.36 23.12
C ARG A 291 19.70 43.81 24.39
N ASP A 292 19.15 42.79 24.98
CA ASP A 292 19.54 42.32 26.31
C ASP A 292 20.21 40.96 26.24
N LEU A 293 21.33 40.77 26.95
CA LEU A 293 21.91 39.47 27.24
C LEU A 293 21.73 39.23 28.74
N LEU A 294 20.85 38.27 29.09
CA LEU A 294 20.54 37.93 30.46
C LEU A 294 21.15 36.57 30.84
N GLN A 295 22.01 36.57 31.85
CA GLN A 295 22.56 35.34 32.43
C GLN A 295 22.14 35.25 33.89
N THR A 296 21.44 34.18 34.29
CA THR A 296 20.98 33.97 35.64
C THR A 296 21.36 32.57 36.11
N ALA A 297 21.92 32.45 37.28
CA ALA A 297 22.20 31.22 37.97
C ALA A 297 21.72 31.28 39.42
N THR A 298 21.05 30.22 39.89
CA THR A 298 20.70 30.09 41.34
C THR A 298 21.90 29.65 42.18
N GLY A 299 22.91 29.07 41.56
CA GLY A 299 24.18 28.72 42.19
C GLY A 299 25.29 29.71 41.82
N ASN A 300 26.36 29.24 41.24
CA ASN A 300 27.53 30.02 40.94
C ASN A 300 27.68 30.33 39.46
N ILE A 301 28.22 31.50 39.14
CA ILE A 301 28.76 31.84 37.83
C ILE A 301 30.28 31.89 37.98
N HIS A 302 31.02 31.04 37.27
CA HIS A 302 32.47 31.01 37.24
C HIS A 302 32.98 31.48 35.89
N GLU A 303 33.81 32.50 35.87
CA GLU A 303 34.47 32.99 34.67
C GLU A 303 35.98 32.95 34.88
N SER A 304 36.73 32.39 33.95
CA SER A 304 38.19 32.33 33.98
C SER A 304 38.71 32.69 32.59
N SER A 305 39.59 33.65 32.53
CA SER A 305 40.18 34.13 31.28
C SER A 305 41.57 34.71 31.54
N ASP A 306 42.42 34.71 30.53
CA ASP A 306 43.69 35.45 30.57
C ASP A 306 43.45 36.96 30.61
N LYS A 307 42.51 37.47 29.84
CA LYS A 307 42.13 38.87 29.86
C LYS A 307 40.61 39.01 29.79
N ARG A 308 40.04 39.77 30.73
CA ARG A 308 38.63 40.20 30.68
C ARG A 308 38.54 41.70 30.44
N THR A 309 37.83 42.12 29.41
CA THR A 309 37.50 43.52 29.14
C THR A 309 35.99 43.68 29.25
N GLU A 310 35.56 44.65 30.03
CA GLU A 310 34.16 44.98 30.22
C GLU A 310 33.99 46.50 29.99
N ILE A 311 33.13 46.86 29.05
CA ILE A 311 32.86 48.26 28.69
C ILE A 311 31.37 48.48 28.84
N SER A 312 30.97 49.46 29.64
CA SER A 312 29.60 49.90 29.83
C SER A 312 29.52 51.39 29.52
N GLU A 313 28.69 51.79 28.57
CA GLU A 313 28.60 53.21 28.15
C GLU A 313 27.94 54.09 29.17
N ASN A 314 26.91 53.56 29.86
CA ASN A 314 26.10 54.39 30.77
C ASN A 314 26.34 54.02 32.24
N GLU A 315 26.07 52.78 32.61
CA GLU A 315 26.05 52.39 34.02
C GLU A 315 26.53 50.94 34.21
N ARG A 316 27.29 50.71 35.29
CA ARG A 316 27.66 49.39 35.75
C ARG A 316 27.32 49.23 37.24
N ASN A 317 26.36 48.42 37.57
CA ASN A 317 25.95 48.14 38.93
C ASN A 317 26.49 46.78 39.39
N ILE A 318 27.19 46.77 40.53
CA ILE A 318 27.63 45.53 41.19
C ILE A 318 27.08 45.53 42.60
N GLN A 319 26.26 44.55 42.91
CA GLN A 319 25.66 44.35 44.22
C GLN A 319 26.03 42.95 44.76
N SER A 320 26.64 42.89 45.89
CA SER A 320 27.00 41.59 46.54
C SER A 320 27.09 41.76 48.05
N LYS A 321 26.93 40.65 48.80
CA LYS A 321 27.19 40.63 50.27
C LYS A 321 28.67 40.80 50.56
N LYS A 322 29.54 40.31 49.68
CA LYS A 322 30.99 40.44 49.81
C LYS A 322 31.62 40.53 48.42
N SER A 323 32.51 41.46 48.24
CA SER A 323 33.28 41.65 47.02
C SER A 323 34.77 41.77 47.37
N ASP A 324 35.55 40.80 46.91
CA ASP A 324 37.00 40.78 47.08
C ASP A 324 37.66 40.97 45.71
N SER A 325 38.64 41.87 45.63
CA SER A 325 39.41 42.10 44.41
C SER A 325 40.90 41.99 44.72
N TYR A 326 41.58 41.05 44.08
CA TYR A 326 43.01 40.81 44.20
C TYR A 326 43.70 41.06 42.88
N ALA A 327 44.67 41.96 42.80
CA ALA A 327 45.46 42.23 41.63
C ALA A 327 46.85 42.81 42.03
N GLU A 328 47.84 42.59 41.17
CA GLU A 328 49.15 43.22 41.34
C GLU A 328 49.03 44.71 41.27
N LYS A 329 48.17 45.27 40.44
CA LYS A 329 47.92 46.71 40.28
C LYS A 329 46.43 46.95 40.11
N VAL A 330 45.85 47.80 40.90
CA VAL A 330 44.49 48.31 40.80
C VAL A 330 44.55 49.80 40.48
N THR A 331 43.95 50.27 39.43
CA THR A 331 43.83 51.71 39.09
C THR A 331 42.33 52.03 38.97
N MET A 332 41.83 52.97 39.73
CA MET A 332 40.52 53.53 39.70
C MET A 332 40.57 55.01 39.38
N VAL A 333 39.91 55.45 38.34
CA VAL A 333 39.94 56.87 37.91
C VAL A 333 38.51 57.32 37.60
N SER A 334 38.07 58.38 38.22
CA SER A 334 36.87 59.11 37.80
C SER A 334 37.34 60.36 36.97
N THR A 335 36.81 60.50 35.76
CA THR A 335 37.24 61.48 34.81
C THR A 335 36.48 62.80 34.88
N LYS A 336 35.27 62.80 35.46
CA LYS A 336 34.39 63.97 35.50
C LYS A 336 33.90 64.33 36.89
N GLU A 337 33.67 63.37 37.74
CA GLU A 337 33.08 63.58 39.07
C GLU A 337 33.89 62.90 40.17
N ASN A 338 33.50 63.14 41.43
CA ASN A 338 34.19 62.54 42.57
C ASN A 338 34.06 61.05 42.64
N MET A 339 35.13 60.39 43.04
CA MET A 339 35.06 58.98 43.49
C MET A 339 34.61 58.95 44.97
N ILE A 340 33.47 58.33 45.23
CA ILE A 340 32.92 58.29 46.60
C ILE A 340 33.12 56.85 47.12
N LEU A 341 33.86 56.73 48.23
CA LEU A 341 33.98 55.48 49.00
C LEU A 341 33.28 55.69 50.34
N GLN A 342 32.18 54.97 50.56
CA GLN A 342 31.33 55.14 51.72
C GLN A 342 31.10 53.81 52.47
N SER A 343 31.11 53.79 53.77
CA SER A 343 30.80 52.65 54.60
C SER A 343 30.06 53.13 55.83
N GLU A 344 29.06 52.33 56.26
CA GLU A 344 28.32 52.57 57.51
C GLU A 344 29.22 52.42 58.77
N LYS A 345 30.31 51.71 58.65
CA LYS A 345 31.24 51.48 59.81
C LYS A 345 32.58 52.18 59.60
N THR A 346 33.45 51.67 58.77
CA THR A 346 34.83 52.20 58.64
C THR A 346 35.31 51.91 57.23
N VAL A 347 35.96 52.89 56.63
CA VAL A 347 36.82 52.78 55.45
C VAL A 347 38.26 52.63 55.91
N LYS A 348 38.91 51.47 55.72
CA LYS A 348 40.32 51.28 56.05
C LYS A 348 41.14 51.28 54.77
N SER A 349 42.15 52.13 54.70
CA SER A 349 43.19 52.13 53.69
C SER A 349 44.53 51.80 54.35
N GLN A 350 45.22 50.78 53.87
CA GLN A 350 46.50 50.35 54.38
C GLN A 350 47.47 50.25 53.19
N SER A 351 48.67 50.81 53.34
CA SER A 351 49.78 50.68 52.40
C SER A 351 51.00 50.13 53.14
N GLY A 352 51.75 49.23 52.47
CA GLY A 352 53.03 48.74 53.03
C GLY A 352 54.17 49.71 53.01
N GLU A 353 54.06 50.81 52.19
CA GLU A 353 55.07 51.81 52.08
C GLU A 353 54.58 53.22 52.51
N GLN A 354 54.14 54.01 51.63
CA GLN A 354 53.64 55.38 51.93
C GLN A 354 52.25 55.58 51.30
N GLY A 355 51.31 56.05 52.10
CA GLY A 355 49.99 56.50 51.62
C GLY A 355 50.03 58.07 51.39
N ASN A 356 49.94 58.52 50.18
CA ASN A 356 49.73 59.94 49.87
C ASN A 356 48.25 60.17 49.62
N SER A 357 47.58 60.93 50.48
CA SER A 357 46.25 61.51 50.26
C SER A 357 46.40 62.94 49.88
N HIS A 358 45.98 63.37 48.72
CA HIS A 358 45.88 64.73 48.28
C HIS A 358 44.48 65.27 48.41
#